data_d56cd2374e9007900bae695e877dfe3e
#
_entry.id   d56cd2374e9007900bae695e877dfe3e
#
_cell.length_a   1.000
_cell.length_b   1.000
_cell.length_c   1.000
_cell.angle_alpha   90.00
_cell.angle_beta   90.00
_cell.angle_gamma   90.00
#
_symmetry.space_group_name_H-M   'P 1'
#
loop_
_entity.id
_entity.type
_entity.pdbx_description
1 polymer ?
#
loop_
_entity_poly.entity_id
_entity_poly.type
_entity_poly.pdbx_seq_one_letter_code
_entity_poly.pdbx_strand_id
1 'polypeptide(L)'
;CIDSNSIGSNAVFNFCLKNNIKLIYSATSASLGNSGKDKDLSPYAFSKSKNLELLENLKKWFNFKFEIIYFYNVYGPHQICKGRMSTVIGIFEDHYKKGKPLPVVKPGTQTRRFTHIDDTVDICFLAWKKNLCRHYTISNKKSYSILDVAKMFDTKVKYLPKRSGERYASALTKMNLSNKMFNYFGKINLKNYIDKFLRENS
;
A
#
# COMPACT_ATOMS: atom_id res chain seq x y z
N CYS A 1 -14.08 0.71 -8.92
CA CYS A 1 -12.64 0.35 -8.95
C CYS A 1 -12.05 0.56 -10.34
N ILE A 2 -12.59 -0.13 -11.37
CA ILE A 2 -12.12 0.01 -12.76
C ILE A 2 -12.30 1.46 -13.22
N ASP A 3 -13.48 2.05 -13.04
CA ASP A 3 -13.76 3.44 -13.44
C ASP A 3 -12.74 4.42 -12.83
N SER A 4 -12.53 4.35 -11.52
CA SER A 4 -11.59 5.27 -10.85
C SER A 4 -10.13 4.99 -11.22
N ASN A 5 -9.72 3.72 -11.20
CA ASN A 5 -8.31 3.38 -11.41
C ASN A 5 -7.90 3.36 -12.89
N SER A 6 -8.78 2.97 -13.81
CA SER A 6 -8.42 2.93 -15.23
C SER A 6 -8.88 4.20 -15.95
N ILE A 7 -10.18 4.50 -15.96
CA ILE A 7 -10.72 5.66 -16.69
C ILE A 7 -10.24 6.97 -16.05
N GLY A 8 -10.40 7.11 -14.71
CA GLY A 8 -9.97 8.32 -14.00
C GLY A 8 -8.46 8.55 -14.07
N SER A 9 -7.65 7.50 -13.92
CA SER A 9 -6.19 7.64 -14.06
C SER A 9 -5.78 8.04 -15.49
N ASN A 10 -6.45 7.50 -16.51
CA ASN A 10 -6.15 7.85 -17.90
C ASN A 10 -6.43 9.33 -18.19
N ALA A 11 -7.50 9.90 -17.63
CA ALA A 11 -7.77 11.34 -17.75
C ALA A 11 -6.63 12.18 -17.14
N VAL A 12 -6.12 11.78 -15.96
CA VAL A 12 -4.98 12.45 -15.33
C VAL A 12 -3.70 12.31 -16.16
N PHE A 13 -3.42 11.12 -16.71
CA PHE A 13 -2.23 10.88 -17.54
C PHE A 13 -2.26 11.76 -18.79
N ASN A 14 -3.41 11.82 -19.47
CA ASN A 14 -3.60 12.68 -20.64
C ASN A 14 -3.45 14.17 -20.33
N PHE A 15 -3.99 14.62 -19.19
CA PHE A 15 -3.83 16.00 -18.73
C PHE A 15 -2.36 16.33 -18.48
N CYS A 16 -1.65 15.47 -17.73
CA CYS A 16 -0.23 15.66 -17.44
C CYS A 16 0.63 15.64 -18.71
N LEU A 17 0.35 14.72 -19.64
CA LEU A 17 1.05 14.62 -20.91
C LEU A 17 0.86 15.86 -21.78
N LYS A 18 -0.39 16.33 -21.96
CA LYS A 18 -0.71 17.52 -22.78
C LYS A 18 -0.10 18.81 -22.23
N ASN A 19 0.04 18.91 -20.89
CA ASN A 19 0.55 20.12 -20.24
C ASN A 19 2.03 19.99 -19.85
N ASN A 20 2.74 18.93 -20.27
CA ASN A 20 4.12 18.64 -19.91
C ASN A 20 4.36 18.64 -18.38
N ILE A 21 3.40 18.11 -17.62
CA ILE A 21 3.46 17.99 -16.16
C ILE A 21 3.98 16.61 -15.79
N LYS A 22 5.02 16.56 -14.95
CA LYS A 22 5.52 15.30 -14.40
C LYS A 22 4.52 14.70 -13.43
N LEU A 23 4.27 13.41 -13.55
CA LEU A 23 3.37 12.65 -12.69
C LEU A 23 4.13 11.91 -11.57
N ILE A 24 3.61 11.95 -10.35
CA ILE A 24 3.97 10.99 -9.29
C ILE A 24 2.80 10.03 -9.12
N TYR A 25 3.01 8.78 -9.49
CA TYR A 25 1.95 7.76 -9.51
C TYR A 25 2.03 6.85 -8.28
N SER A 26 0.94 6.78 -7.53
CA SER A 26 0.78 5.83 -6.42
C SER A 26 0.41 4.45 -6.94
N ALA A 27 1.40 3.57 -7.01
CA ALA A 27 1.23 2.16 -7.30
C ALA A 27 0.95 1.37 -6.00
N THR A 28 0.69 0.09 -6.13
CA THR A 28 0.42 -0.80 -4.99
C THR A 28 1.44 -1.93 -4.92
N SER A 29 1.80 -2.32 -3.71
CA SER A 29 2.60 -3.53 -3.49
C SER A 29 1.93 -4.81 -4.02
N ALA A 30 0.62 -4.79 -4.26
CA ALA A 30 -0.09 -5.89 -4.89
C ALA A 30 0.43 -6.18 -6.31
N SER A 31 0.86 -5.16 -7.05
CA SER A 31 1.48 -5.33 -8.37
C SER A 31 2.84 -6.04 -8.32
N LEU A 32 3.48 -6.06 -7.14
CA LEU A 32 4.78 -6.68 -6.90
C LEU A 32 4.67 -8.06 -6.25
N GLY A 33 3.47 -8.44 -5.79
CA GLY A 33 3.25 -9.68 -5.06
C GLY A 33 3.64 -10.91 -5.88
N ASN A 34 4.25 -11.90 -5.21
CA ASN A 34 4.68 -13.17 -5.82
C ASN A 34 5.48 -12.96 -7.13
N SER A 35 6.44 -12.04 -7.11
CA SER A 35 7.25 -11.65 -8.29
C SER A 35 6.40 -11.16 -9.47
N GLY A 36 5.30 -10.45 -9.19
CA GLY A 36 4.37 -9.93 -10.18
C GLY A 36 3.28 -10.91 -10.64
N LYS A 37 3.27 -12.15 -10.15
CA LYS A 37 2.23 -13.15 -10.48
C LYS A 37 0.87 -12.82 -9.87
N ASP A 38 0.85 -12.02 -8.80
CA ASP A 38 -0.38 -11.62 -8.09
C ASP A 38 -1.06 -10.39 -8.70
N LYS A 39 -0.56 -9.85 -9.80
CA LYS A 39 -1.08 -8.62 -10.43
C LYS A 39 -2.55 -8.71 -10.88
N ASP A 40 -3.06 -9.92 -11.11
CA ASP A 40 -4.41 -10.18 -11.60
C ASP A 40 -5.33 -10.80 -10.54
N LEU A 41 -4.90 -10.87 -9.26
CA LEU A 41 -5.69 -11.48 -8.16
C LEU A 41 -7.00 -10.76 -7.84
N SER A 42 -7.12 -9.50 -8.22
CA SER A 42 -8.33 -8.71 -7.96
C SER A 42 -8.49 -7.60 -9.00
N PRO A 43 -9.72 -7.07 -9.21
CA PRO A 43 -9.93 -5.90 -10.07
C PRO A 43 -9.05 -4.70 -9.69
N TYR A 44 -8.75 -4.54 -8.39
CA TYR A 44 -7.84 -3.50 -7.90
C TYR A 44 -6.39 -3.75 -8.34
N ALA A 45 -5.85 -4.95 -8.09
CA ALA A 45 -4.49 -5.29 -8.48
C ALA A 45 -4.32 -5.21 -10.00
N PHE A 46 -5.28 -5.75 -10.75
CA PHE A 46 -5.32 -5.69 -12.21
C PHE A 46 -5.29 -4.24 -12.73
N SER A 47 -6.24 -3.40 -12.31
CA SER A 47 -6.32 -2.02 -12.82
C SER A 47 -5.06 -1.21 -12.49
N LYS A 48 -4.49 -1.38 -11.29
CA LYS A 48 -3.23 -0.72 -10.92
C LYS A 48 -2.03 -1.23 -11.74
N SER A 49 -1.95 -2.53 -12.04
CA SER A 49 -0.87 -3.08 -12.85
C SER A 49 -0.96 -2.64 -14.32
N LYS A 50 -2.18 -2.55 -14.87
CA LYS A 50 -2.39 -2.04 -16.23
C LYS A 50 -2.03 -0.57 -16.39
N ASN A 51 -2.26 0.25 -15.37
CA ASN A 51 -1.78 1.63 -15.37
C ASN A 51 -0.24 1.73 -15.40
N LEU A 52 0.47 0.82 -14.72
CA LEU A 52 1.93 0.79 -14.81
C LEU A 52 2.40 0.47 -16.22
N GLU A 53 1.78 -0.51 -16.86
CA GLU A 53 2.06 -0.88 -18.25
C GLU A 53 1.78 0.30 -19.20
N LEU A 54 0.65 0.99 -19.02
CA LEU A 54 0.32 2.18 -19.80
C LEU A 54 1.35 3.30 -19.63
N LEU A 55 1.75 3.61 -18.39
CA LEU A 55 2.76 4.64 -18.10
C LEU A 55 4.10 4.35 -18.78
N GLU A 56 4.55 3.10 -18.74
CA GLU A 56 5.80 2.70 -19.43
C GLU A 56 5.67 2.85 -20.96
N ASN A 57 4.51 2.59 -21.54
CA ASN A 57 4.27 2.80 -22.97
C ASN A 57 4.17 4.30 -23.32
N LEU A 58 3.49 5.11 -22.51
CA LEU A 58 3.45 6.56 -22.67
C LEU A 58 4.85 7.19 -22.62
N LYS A 59 5.73 6.66 -21.77
CA LYS A 59 7.13 7.05 -21.74
C LYS A 59 7.85 6.72 -23.05
N LYS A 60 7.65 5.53 -23.60
CA LYS A 60 8.27 5.11 -24.87
C LYS A 60 7.76 5.94 -26.05
N TRP A 61 6.45 6.19 -26.11
CA TRP A 61 5.82 6.85 -27.24
C TRP A 61 5.98 8.38 -27.22
N PHE A 62 5.90 8.98 -26.03
CA PHE A 62 5.79 10.43 -25.87
C PHE A 62 6.82 11.03 -24.91
N ASN A 63 7.81 10.25 -24.46
CA ASN A 63 8.79 10.68 -23.44
C ASN A 63 8.12 11.23 -22.17
N PHE A 64 6.98 10.65 -21.78
CA PHE A 64 6.22 11.07 -20.60
C PHE A 64 7.04 10.89 -19.32
N LYS A 65 7.11 11.93 -18.49
CA LYS A 65 7.90 11.94 -17.27
C LYS A 65 7.05 11.57 -16.05
N PHE A 66 7.45 10.53 -15.32
CA PHE A 66 6.78 10.09 -14.11
C PHE A 66 7.72 9.41 -13.13
N GLU A 67 7.34 9.45 -11.84
CA GLU A 67 7.87 8.58 -10.78
C GLU A 67 6.79 7.59 -10.35
N ILE A 68 7.17 6.39 -9.96
CA ILE A 68 6.25 5.37 -9.45
C ILE A 68 6.61 5.03 -8.03
N ILE A 69 5.64 5.12 -7.12
CA ILE A 69 5.84 4.80 -5.70
C ILE A 69 4.90 3.66 -5.30
N TYR A 70 5.46 2.55 -4.87
CA TYR A 70 4.70 1.38 -4.43
C TYR A 70 4.38 1.48 -2.95
N PHE A 71 3.11 1.66 -2.62
CA PHE A 71 2.62 1.75 -1.25
C PHE A 71 2.39 0.36 -0.65
N TYR A 72 2.81 0.20 0.60
CA TYR A 72 2.69 -1.04 1.39
C TYR A 72 1.84 -0.79 2.62
N ASN A 73 0.57 -1.23 2.61
CA ASN A 73 -0.35 -1.20 3.76
C ASN A 73 -0.12 0.03 4.67
N VAL A 74 -0.36 1.21 4.12
CA VAL A 74 -0.12 2.48 4.82
C VAL A 74 -1.03 2.59 6.03
N TYR A 75 -0.47 3.04 7.16
CA TYR A 75 -1.17 3.29 8.41
C TYR A 75 -0.75 4.64 9.01
N GLY A 76 -1.54 5.17 9.90
CA GLY A 76 -1.24 6.42 10.62
C GLY A 76 -2.50 7.16 11.06
N PRO A 77 -2.36 8.34 11.66
CA PRO A 77 -3.49 9.16 12.08
C PRO A 77 -4.48 9.42 10.94
N HIS A 78 -5.77 9.55 11.27
CA HIS A 78 -6.86 9.83 10.32
C HIS A 78 -7.11 8.77 9.24
N GLN A 79 -6.57 7.56 9.39
CA GLN A 79 -6.81 6.48 8.45
C GLN A 79 -8.28 6.05 8.41
N ILE A 80 -8.72 5.54 7.25
CA ILE A 80 -10.10 5.10 7.09
C ILE A 80 -10.35 3.83 7.90
N CYS A 81 -11.30 3.87 8.84
CA CYS A 81 -11.63 2.77 9.74
C CYS A 81 -12.95 2.05 9.39
N LYS A 82 -13.75 2.59 8.47
CA LYS A 82 -15.06 2.03 8.09
C LYS A 82 -15.24 1.97 6.57
N GLY A 83 -16.10 1.06 6.12
CA GLY A 83 -16.44 0.91 4.71
C GLY A 83 -15.41 0.09 3.92
N ARG A 84 -15.59 0.05 2.60
CA ARG A 84 -14.81 -0.81 1.70
C ARG A 84 -13.33 -0.41 1.55
N MET A 85 -13.00 0.82 1.90
CA MET A 85 -11.63 1.36 1.78
C MET A 85 -10.89 1.38 3.12
N SER A 86 -11.48 0.78 4.17
CA SER A 86 -10.86 0.75 5.50
C SER A 86 -9.58 -0.06 5.52
N THR A 87 -8.60 0.44 6.27
CA THR A 87 -7.33 -0.25 6.53
C THR A 87 -7.49 -1.22 7.71
N VAL A 88 -6.67 -2.27 7.75
CA VAL A 88 -6.74 -3.24 8.87
C VAL A 88 -6.41 -2.58 10.20
N ILE A 89 -5.42 -1.68 10.24
CA ILE A 89 -5.05 -0.95 11.46
C ILE A 89 -6.21 -0.03 11.89
N GLY A 90 -6.79 0.75 10.97
CA GLY A 90 -7.93 1.62 11.28
C GLY A 90 -9.17 0.85 11.78
N ILE A 91 -9.44 -0.34 11.22
CA ILE A 91 -10.51 -1.20 11.73
C ILE A 91 -10.21 -1.64 13.17
N PHE A 92 -8.97 -2.03 13.46
CA PHE A 92 -8.57 -2.47 14.79
C PHE A 92 -8.66 -1.32 15.81
N GLU A 93 -8.21 -0.13 15.46
CA GLU A 93 -8.34 1.08 16.28
C GLU A 93 -9.81 1.42 16.59
N ASP A 94 -10.70 1.40 15.60
CA ASP A 94 -12.14 1.65 15.80
C ASP A 94 -12.79 0.60 16.70
N HIS A 95 -12.42 -0.68 16.53
CA HIS A 95 -12.91 -1.77 17.37
C HIS A 95 -12.40 -1.64 18.81
N TYR A 96 -11.11 -1.35 19.00
CA TYR A 96 -10.52 -1.14 20.32
C TYR A 96 -11.23 -0.02 21.07
N LYS A 97 -11.36 1.16 20.48
CA LYS A 97 -12.07 2.31 21.07
C LYS A 97 -13.53 1.99 21.49
N LYS A 98 -14.15 1.00 20.85
CA LYS A 98 -15.53 0.57 21.14
C LYS A 98 -15.61 -0.64 22.06
N GLY A 99 -14.50 -1.13 22.61
CA GLY A 99 -14.45 -2.35 23.40
C GLY A 99 -14.90 -3.62 22.64
N LYS A 100 -14.81 -3.63 21.32
CA LYS A 100 -15.25 -4.74 20.47
C LYS A 100 -14.09 -5.66 20.09
N PRO A 101 -14.33 -6.98 19.94
CA PRO A 101 -13.31 -7.91 19.45
C PRO A 101 -12.79 -7.52 18.08
N LEU A 102 -11.49 -7.67 17.84
CA LEU A 102 -10.86 -7.37 16.56
C LEU A 102 -11.23 -8.39 15.47
N PRO A 103 -11.71 -7.97 14.32
CA PRO A 103 -12.11 -8.88 13.25
C PRO A 103 -10.88 -9.37 12.46
N VAL A 104 -10.55 -10.65 12.55
CA VAL A 104 -9.44 -11.28 11.83
C VAL A 104 -9.98 -12.27 10.82
N VAL A 105 -9.70 -12.06 9.54
CA VAL A 105 -10.04 -13.01 8.47
C VAL A 105 -9.19 -14.26 8.60
N LYS A 106 -9.83 -15.45 8.64
CA LYS A 106 -9.12 -16.73 8.75
C LYS A 106 -8.14 -16.95 7.59
N PRO A 107 -6.97 -17.56 7.86
CA PRO A 107 -6.49 -18.07 9.15
C PRO A 107 -5.85 -16.99 10.03
N GLY A 108 -5.67 -15.75 9.59
CA GLY A 108 -4.96 -14.68 10.29
C GLY A 108 -3.43 -14.71 10.10
N THR A 109 -2.91 -15.76 9.45
CA THR A 109 -1.47 -15.94 9.20
C THR A 109 -0.99 -15.21 7.94
N GLN A 110 -1.90 -14.59 7.19
CA GLN A 110 -1.52 -13.77 6.03
C GLN A 110 -0.64 -12.60 6.46
N THR A 111 0.54 -12.51 5.87
CA THR A 111 1.54 -11.51 6.26
C THR A 111 1.43 -10.24 5.43
N ARG A 112 1.74 -9.12 6.07
CA ARG A 112 1.81 -7.79 5.43
C ARG A 112 3.03 -7.02 5.94
N ARG A 113 3.61 -6.20 5.06
CA ARG A 113 4.52 -5.12 5.46
C ARG A 113 3.70 -3.86 5.59
N PHE A 114 3.92 -3.12 6.65
CA PHE A 114 3.20 -1.89 6.96
C PHE A 114 4.16 -0.70 6.81
N THR A 115 3.62 0.46 6.42
CA THR A 115 4.39 1.70 6.29
C THR A 115 3.63 2.83 6.96
N HIS A 116 4.29 3.61 7.81
CA HIS A 116 3.65 4.80 8.37
C HIS A 116 3.42 5.86 7.30
N ILE A 117 2.37 6.65 7.46
CA ILE A 117 2.01 7.70 6.49
C ILE A 117 3.15 8.70 6.30
N ASP A 118 3.84 9.11 7.37
CA ASP A 118 4.95 10.05 7.28
C ASP A 118 6.11 9.49 6.44
N ASP A 119 6.49 8.22 6.65
CA ASP A 119 7.49 7.55 5.81
C ASP A 119 7.04 7.51 4.34
N THR A 120 5.73 7.37 4.09
CA THR A 120 5.16 7.35 2.74
C THR A 120 5.21 8.75 2.10
N VAL A 121 4.93 9.79 2.86
CA VAL A 121 5.02 11.18 2.40
C VAL A 121 6.48 11.56 2.11
N ASP A 122 7.39 11.18 3.00
CA ASP A 122 8.83 11.42 2.83
C ASP A 122 9.36 10.83 1.52
N ILE A 123 8.95 9.62 1.15
CA ILE A 123 9.38 9.02 -0.12
C ILE A 123 8.76 9.70 -1.34
N CYS A 124 7.51 10.19 -1.24
CA CYS A 124 6.88 10.97 -2.30
C CYS A 124 7.65 12.28 -2.55
N PHE A 125 8.00 12.98 -1.47
CA PHE A 125 8.80 14.20 -1.54
C PHE A 125 10.20 13.94 -2.09
N LEU A 126 10.85 12.85 -1.65
CA LEU A 126 12.16 12.45 -2.14
C LEU A 126 12.13 12.15 -3.66
N ALA A 127 11.12 11.42 -4.13
CA ALA A 127 10.95 11.10 -5.53
C ALA A 127 10.73 12.37 -6.38
N TRP A 128 9.90 13.30 -5.88
CA TRP A 128 9.69 14.60 -6.49
C TRP A 128 11.01 15.39 -6.60
N LYS A 129 11.76 15.50 -5.50
CA LYS A 129 13.01 16.27 -5.43
C LYS A 129 14.11 15.68 -6.31
N LYS A 130 14.28 14.34 -6.29
CA LYS A 130 15.32 13.66 -7.10
C LYS A 130 15.06 13.73 -8.59
N ASN A 131 13.81 13.74 -9.01
CA ASN A 131 13.40 13.88 -10.41
C ASN A 131 14.09 12.91 -11.39
N LEU A 132 14.21 11.62 -11.01
CA LEU A 132 15.00 10.62 -11.74
C LEU A 132 14.15 9.75 -12.67
N CYS A 133 12.82 9.91 -12.69
CA CYS A 133 11.87 9.07 -13.41
C CYS A 133 12.08 7.58 -13.11
N ARG A 134 12.06 7.23 -11.82
CA ARG A 134 12.34 5.89 -11.28
C ARG A 134 11.16 5.30 -10.51
N HIS A 135 11.32 4.06 -10.10
CA HIS A 135 10.42 3.35 -9.24
C HIS A 135 10.95 3.35 -7.80
N TYR A 136 10.06 3.57 -6.83
CA TYR A 136 10.39 3.63 -5.40
C TYR A 136 9.50 2.66 -4.63
N THR A 137 10.09 1.94 -3.67
CA THR A 137 9.34 1.16 -2.69
C THR A 137 9.65 1.69 -1.30
N ILE A 138 8.65 1.75 -0.45
CA ILE A 138 8.79 2.08 0.96
C ILE A 138 7.98 1.10 1.79
N SER A 139 8.63 0.37 2.70
CA SER A 139 7.95 -0.53 3.63
C SER A 139 8.80 -0.76 4.87
N ASN A 140 8.21 -1.24 5.94
CA ASN A 140 9.01 -1.72 7.07
C ASN A 140 9.78 -2.99 6.67
N LYS A 141 10.96 -3.19 7.26
CA LYS A 141 11.77 -4.42 7.05
C LYS A 141 11.03 -5.67 7.51
N LYS A 142 10.31 -5.57 8.63
CA LYS A 142 9.56 -6.66 9.23
C LYS A 142 8.18 -6.77 8.61
N SER A 143 7.78 -7.98 8.23
CA SER A 143 6.38 -8.31 7.94
C SER A 143 5.74 -8.89 9.19
N TYR A 144 4.44 -8.62 9.34
CA TYR A 144 3.63 -9.14 10.43
C TYR A 144 2.45 -9.91 9.87
N SER A 145 2.06 -11.02 10.52
CA SER A 145 0.76 -11.60 10.25
C SER A 145 -0.35 -10.69 10.79
N ILE A 146 -1.55 -10.80 10.24
CA ILE A 146 -2.70 -10.02 10.74
C ILE A 146 -2.99 -10.40 12.20
N LEU A 147 -2.78 -11.66 12.57
CA LEU A 147 -2.93 -12.12 13.95
C LEU A 147 -1.86 -11.52 14.88
N ASP A 148 -0.59 -11.40 14.44
CA ASP A 148 0.45 -10.72 15.25
C ASP A 148 0.09 -9.25 15.49
N VAL A 149 -0.44 -8.58 14.47
CA VAL A 149 -0.92 -7.20 14.63
C VAL A 149 -2.08 -7.12 15.62
N ALA A 150 -3.06 -8.03 15.53
CA ALA A 150 -4.17 -8.07 16.47
C ALA A 150 -3.71 -8.29 17.92
N LYS A 151 -2.70 -9.15 18.13
CA LYS A 151 -2.10 -9.37 19.45
C LYS A 151 -1.44 -8.12 20.06
N MET A 152 -0.97 -7.17 19.23
CA MET A 152 -0.39 -5.93 19.72
C MET A 152 -1.42 -5.01 20.41
N PHE A 153 -2.72 -5.19 20.11
CA PHE A 153 -3.81 -4.44 20.74
C PHE A 153 -4.29 -5.03 22.06
N ASP A 154 -3.76 -6.19 22.45
CA ASP A 154 -4.08 -6.89 23.72
C ASP A 154 -5.58 -6.98 24.01
N THR A 155 -6.38 -7.38 23.01
CA THR A 155 -7.83 -7.53 23.14
C THR A 155 -8.34 -8.77 22.41
N LYS A 156 -9.62 -9.12 22.66
CA LYS A 156 -10.25 -10.30 22.07
C LYS A 156 -10.27 -10.23 20.55
N VAL A 157 -10.12 -11.40 19.90
CA VAL A 157 -10.18 -11.55 18.45
C VAL A 157 -11.44 -12.31 18.08
N LYS A 158 -12.13 -11.82 17.03
CA LYS A 158 -13.24 -12.51 16.35
C LYS A 158 -12.82 -12.93 14.96
N TYR A 159 -12.77 -14.24 14.71
CA TYR A 159 -12.43 -14.75 13.38
C TYR A 159 -13.59 -14.59 12.40
N LEU A 160 -13.28 -14.07 11.22
CA LEU A 160 -14.18 -13.98 10.08
C LEU A 160 -13.87 -15.09 9.06
N PRO A 161 -14.86 -15.47 8.19
CA PRO A 161 -14.62 -16.40 7.09
C PRO A 161 -13.48 -15.94 6.16
N LYS A 162 -12.86 -16.90 5.46
CA LYS A 162 -11.88 -16.60 4.41
C LYS A 162 -12.50 -15.73 3.31
N ARG A 163 -11.71 -14.83 2.73
CA ARG A 163 -12.10 -14.00 1.58
C ARG A 163 -11.48 -14.56 0.30
N SER A 164 -12.24 -14.55 -0.79
CA SER A 164 -11.72 -14.83 -2.12
C SER A 164 -10.71 -13.74 -2.52
N GLY A 165 -9.63 -14.12 -3.20
CA GLY A 165 -8.56 -13.19 -3.63
C GLY A 165 -7.66 -12.67 -2.50
N GLU A 166 -7.71 -13.26 -1.31
CA GLU A 166 -6.81 -12.91 -0.19
C GLU A 166 -5.38 -13.38 -0.49
N ARG A 167 -4.43 -12.47 -0.45
CA ARG A 167 -3.01 -12.78 -0.60
C ARG A 167 -2.42 -13.20 0.75
N TYR A 168 -1.77 -14.36 0.79
CA TYR A 168 -1.21 -14.92 2.03
C TYR A 168 0.20 -14.42 2.37
N ALA A 169 1.01 -14.08 1.40
CA ALA A 169 2.37 -13.57 1.62
C ALA A 169 2.49 -12.07 1.33
N SER A 170 3.34 -11.38 2.08
CA SER A 170 3.74 -10.00 1.77
C SER A 170 4.45 -9.94 0.43
N ALA A 171 4.20 -8.88 -0.32
CA ALA A 171 5.06 -8.56 -1.44
C ALA A 171 6.49 -8.30 -0.93
N LEU A 172 7.47 -8.86 -1.63
CA LEU A 172 8.88 -8.61 -1.31
C LEU A 172 9.26 -7.20 -1.77
N THR A 173 10.02 -6.49 -0.92
CA THR A 173 10.63 -5.21 -1.32
C THR A 173 11.82 -5.41 -2.26
N LYS A 174 12.41 -6.60 -2.29
CA LYS A 174 13.44 -6.97 -3.25
C LYS A 174 12.79 -7.54 -4.51
N MET A 175 12.30 -6.69 -5.36
CA MET A 175 12.18 -7.07 -6.74
C MET A 175 13.39 -6.52 -7.48
N ASN A 176 14.16 -7.43 -8.03
CA ASN A 176 15.24 -7.15 -8.96
C ASN A 176 14.63 -6.73 -10.32
N LEU A 177 13.79 -5.70 -10.29
CA LEU A 177 13.30 -5.04 -11.48
C LEU A 177 14.36 -4.05 -11.93
N SER A 178 15.48 -4.59 -12.41
CA SER A 178 16.54 -3.78 -13.03
C SER A 178 17.02 -2.59 -12.15
N ASN A 179 18.10 -1.94 -12.53
CA ASN A 179 18.68 -0.73 -11.91
C ASN A 179 17.73 0.49 -11.81
N LYS A 180 16.41 0.30 -12.00
CA LYS A 180 15.41 1.36 -12.00
C LYS A 180 14.64 1.52 -10.69
N MET A 181 14.77 0.56 -9.75
CA MET A 181 13.99 0.59 -8.49
C MET A 181 14.87 0.96 -7.30
N PHE A 182 14.42 1.95 -6.52
CA PHE A 182 14.99 2.31 -5.24
C PHE A 182 14.16 1.72 -4.11
N ASN A 183 14.77 0.90 -3.26
CA ASN A 183 14.14 0.30 -2.10
C ASN A 183 14.50 1.08 -0.84
N TYR A 184 13.48 1.59 -0.16
CA TYR A 184 13.62 2.28 1.12
C TYR A 184 12.91 1.52 2.22
N PHE A 185 13.35 1.75 3.45
CA PHE A 185 12.71 1.18 4.64
C PHE A 185 12.18 2.29 5.52
N GLY A 186 10.93 2.12 5.96
CA GLY A 186 10.29 3.03 6.91
C GLY A 186 11.03 3.04 8.24
N LYS A 187 11.07 4.23 8.87
CA LYS A 187 11.70 4.47 10.17
C LYS A 187 10.74 4.24 11.32
N ILE A 188 9.46 4.50 11.10
CA ILE A 188 8.42 4.42 12.13
C ILE A 188 7.97 2.98 12.30
N ASN A 189 8.11 2.47 13.52
CA ASN A 189 7.78 1.09 13.85
C ASN A 189 6.29 0.94 14.17
N LEU A 190 5.63 -0.08 13.60
CA LEU A 190 4.21 -0.34 13.80
C LEU A 190 3.86 -0.60 15.27
N LYS A 191 4.68 -1.39 15.99
CA LYS A 191 4.42 -1.68 17.40
C LYS A 191 4.44 -0.39 18.23
N ASN A 192 5.45 0.46 18.06
CA ASN A 192 5.56 1.71 18.79
C ASN A 192 4.36 2.64 18.52
N TYR A 193 3.87 2.66 17.28
CA TYR A 193 2.64 3.40 16.92
C TYR A 193 1.42 2.87 17.65
N ILE A 194 1.23 1.54 17.66
CA ILE A 194 0.11 0.90 18.37
C ILE A 194 0.24 1.12 19.88
N ASP A 195 1.42 0.96 20.47
CA ASP A 195 1.65 1.19 21.90
C ASP A 195 1.32 2.64 22.31
N LYS A 196 1.64 3.62 21.45
CA LYS A 196 1.24 5.01 21.64
C LYS A 196 -0.29 5.16 21.59
N PHE A 197 -0.91 4.61 20.56
CA PHE A 197 -2.37 4.64 20.40
C PHE A 197 -3.09 4.04 21.61
N LEU A 198 -2.63 2.91 22.14
CA LEU A 198 -3.22 2.27 23.32
C LEU A 198 -3.14 3.18 24.53
N ARG A 199 -1.99 3.79 24.82
CA ARG A 199 -1.82 4.72 25.94
C ARG A 199 -2.73 5.96 25.87
N GLU A 200 -3.03 6.42 24.66
CA GLU A 200 -3.89 7.58 24.44
C GLU A 200 -5.40 7.23 24.49
N ASN A 201 -5.77 5.93 24.50
CA ASN A 201 -7.16 5.47 24.44
C ASN A 201 -7.51 4.40 25.49
N SER A 202 -6.67 4.25 26.54
CA SER A 202 -6.91 3.40 27.70
C SER A 202 -7.78 4.08 28.72
#